data_5c0083cacf4d7332d5e9278afda97a86
#
_entry.id   5c0083cacf4d7332d5e9278afda97a86
#
_cell.length_a   1.000
_cell.length_b   1.000
_cell.length_c   1.000
_cell.angle_alpha   90.00
_cell.angle_beta   90.00
_cell.angle_gamma   90.00
#
_symmetry.space_group_name_H-M   'P 1'
#
loop_
_entity.id
_entity.type
_entity.pdbx_description
1 polymer ?
#
loop_
_entity_poly.entity_id
_entity_poly.type
_entity_poly.pdbx_seq_one_letter_code
_entity_poly.pdbx_strand_id
1 'polypeptide(L)'
;KLPAVESLGSATVICTDKTGTLTKGEMNVREIFMGETINVSGEGFEPQGKFFVQGETIDMAKREDLTMLLVAGALCNDSSLYQEDGKWKVRGDPTEGTLIVTARKAGIDETEVGRNSPRIFELAFDSVKKRMTTVHEVDGRKMAFMKGAAESVIPLCTRRRVRERD
;
A
#
# COMPACT_ATOMS: atom_id res chain seq x y z
N LYS A 1 -29.99 -19.70 -24.34
CA LYS A 1 -29.05 -20.00 -23.24
C LYS A 1 -28.62 -21.46 -23.20
N LEU A 2 -29.43 -22.42 -23.78
CA LEU A 2 -29.00 -23.80 -23.94
C LEU A 2 -27.74 -23.98 -24.80
N PRO A 3 -27.58 -23.28 -25.95
CA PRO A 3 -26.39 -23.42 -26.79
C PRO A 3 -25.08 -23.08 -26.08
N ALA A 4 -25.10 -22.15 -25.09
CA ALA A 4 -23.91 -21.79 -24.34
C ALA A 4 -23.45 -22.91 -23.35
N VAL A 5 -24.41 -23.65 -22.81
CA VAL A 5 -24.13 -24.78 -21.91
C VAL A 5 -23.58 -25.97 -22.69
N GLU A 6 -24.12 -26.20 -23.89
CA GLU A 6 -23.67 -27.27 -24.81
C GLU A 6 -22.24 -27.00 -25.32
N SER A 7 -21.95 -25.74 -25.72
CA SER A 7 -20.62 -25.32 -26.09
C SER A 7 -19.60 -25.44 -24.96
N LEU A 8 -20.01 -25.12 -23.71
CA LEU A 8 -19.15 -25.25 -22.53
C LEU A 8 -18.87 -26.74 -22.22
N GLY A 9 -19.86 -27.62 -22.39
CA GLY A 9 -19.73 -29.06 -22.19
C GLY A 9 -18.82 -29.76 -23.20
N SER A 10 -18.60 -29.16 -24.37
CA SER A 10 -17.69 -29.66 -25.44
C SER A 10 -16.29 -29.07 -25.38
N ALA A 11 -16.00 -28.15 -24.47
CA ALA A 11 -14.70 -27.52 -24.33
C ALA A 11 -13.66 -28.54 -23.82
N THR A 12 -12.57 -28.69 -24.57
CA THR A 12 -11.43 -29.56 -24.21
C THR A 12 -10.27 -28.80 -23.57
N VAL A 13 -10.26 -27.46 -23.72
CA VAL A 13 -9.25 -26.56 -23.15
C VAL A 13 -9.93 -25.35 -22.54
N ILE A 14 -9.57 -25.01 -21.33
CA ILE A 14 -10.03 -23.78 -20.63
C ILE A 14 -8.81 -22.88 -20.44
N CYS A 15 -8.83 -21.71 -21.07
CA CYS A 15 -7.87 -20.64 -20.84
C CYS A 15 -8.50 -19.62 -19.87
N THR A 16 -7.87 -19.41 -18.73
CA THR A 16 -8.35 -18.44 -17.74
C THR A 16 -7.24 -17.50 -17.32
N ASP A 17 -7.58 -16.22 -17.09
CA ASP A 17 -6.67 -15.30 -16.45
C ASP A 17 -6.61 -15.63 -14.94
N LYS A 18 -5.41 -15.46 -14.35
CA LYS A 18 -5.22 -15.69 -12.92
C LYS A 18 -5.85 -14.55 -12.11
N THR A 19 -5.56 -13.31 -12.47
CA THR A 19 -5.87 -12.15 -11.65
C THR A 19 -7.31 -11.68 -11.83
N GLY A 20 -8.07 -11.64 -10.73
CA GLY A 20 -9.48 -11.27 -10.76
C GLY A 20 -10.44 -12.36 -11.24
N THR A 21 -9.93 -13.53 -11.68
CA THR A 21 -10.73 -14.69 -12.08
C THR A 21 -10.49 -15.86 -11.12
N LEU A 22 -9.25 -16.30 -10.96
CA LEU A 22 -8.87 -17.32 -9.99
C LEU A 22 -8.53 -16.71 -8.62
N THR A 23 -8.21 -15.43 -8.59
CA THR A 23 -7.95 -14.66 -7.36
C THR A 23 -8.95 -13.52 -7.27
N LYS A 24 -9.16 -13.00 -6.06
CA LYS A 24 -10.06 -11.84 -5.84
C LYS A 24 -9.51 -10.51 -6.41
N GLY A 25 -8.28 -10.50 -6.91
CA GLY A 25 -7.61 -9.27 -7.38
C GLY A 25 -7.27 -8.29 -6.26
N GLU A 26 -7.42 -8.71 -5.01
CA GLU A 26 -7.09 -7.93 -3.83
C GLU A 26 -5.66 -8.22 -3.39
N MET A 27 -4.88 -7.17 -3.20
CA MET A 27 -3.52 -7.27 -2.67
C MET A 27 -3.51 -6.88 -1.20
N ASN A 28 -2.58 -7.45 -0.43
CA ASN A 28 -2.40 -7.12 0.97
C ASN A 28 -0.93 -7.02 1.31
N VAL A 29 -0.56 -6.04 2.13
CA VAL A 29 0.70 -6.06 2.84
C VAL A 29 0.60 -7.12 3.95
N ARG A 30 1.48 -8.12 3.91
CA ARG A 30 1.59 -9.16 4.93
C ARG A 30 2.77 -8.92 5.85
N GLU A 31 3.84 -8.35 5.30
CA GLU A 31 5.08 -8.09 6.03
C GLU A 31 5.66 -6.74 5.64
N ILE A 32 6.24 -6.06 6.60
CA ILE A 32 7.03 -4.84 6.44
C ILE A 32 8.40 -5.12 7.06
N PHE A 33 9.47 -4.81 6.33
CA PHE A 33 10.83 -4.97 6.83
C PHE A 33 11.48 -3.61 7.12
N MET A 34 11.82 -3.40 8.39
CA MET A 34 12.48 -2.18 8.88
C MET A 34 13.69 -2.49 9.76
N GLY A 35 14.51 -3.50 9.36
CA GLY A 35 15.57 -4.06 10.19
C GLY A 35 15.05 -5.19 11.10
N GLU A 36 13.77 -5.31 11.25
CA GLU A 36 13.00 -6.41 11.81
C GLU A 36 11.79 -6.66 10.92
N THR A 37 11.23 -7.85 10.96
CA THR A 37 9.99 -8.18 10.22
C THR A 37 8.79 -7.83 11.08
N ILE A 38 7.90 -7.02 10.52
CA ILE A 38 6.63 -6.62 11.11
C ILE A 38 5.54 -7.31 10.30
N ASN A 39 4.77 -8.20 10.94
CA ASN A 39 3.64 -8.87 10.31
C ASN A 39 2.40 -8.00 10.39
N VAL A 40 1.59 -7.99 9.31
CA VAL A 40 0.36 -7.23 9.20
C VAL A 40 -0.82 -8.19 9.00
N SER A 41 -1.82 -8.11 9.88
CA SER A 41 -3.05 -8.90 9.75
C SER A 41 -4.13 -8.19 8.94
N GLY A 42 -5.24 -8.89 8.73
CA GLY A 42 -6.40 -8.45 7.96
C GLY A 42 -6.30 -8.82 6.48
N GLU A 43 -7.44 -8.87 5.79
CA GLU A 43 -7.59 -9.34 4.41
C GLU A 43 -8.32 -8.31 3.55
N GLY A 44 -8.08 -8.39 2.25
CA GLY A 44 -8.73 -7.51 1.27
C GLY A 44 -8.43 -6.04 1.51
N PHE A 45 -9.36 -5.20 1.07
CA PHE A 45 -9.26 -3.75 1.24
C PHE A 45 -9.90 -3.24 2.54
N GLU A 46 -10.31 -4.13 3.42
CA GLU A 46 -10.85 -3.73 4.72
C GLU A 46 -9.74 -3.13 5.60
N PRO A 47 -9.91 -1.88 6.09
CA PRO A 47 -8.88 -1.19 6.85
C PRO A 47 -8.88 -1.63 8.33
N GLN A 48 -9.04 -2.94 8.56
CA GLN A 48 -8.98 -3.54 9.89
C GLN A 48 -7.81 -4.52 9.97
N GLY A 49 -7.01 -4.37 11.01
CA GLY A 49 -5.84 -5.22 11.20
C GLY A 49 -4.96 -4.74 12.33
N LYS A 50 -3.90 -5.50 12.59
CA LYS A 50 -2.92 -5.21 13.63
C LYS A 50 -1.52 -5.48 13.09
N PHE A 51 -0.54 -4.89 13.74
CA PHE A 51 0.88 -5.06 13.45
C PHE A 51 1.52 -5.88 14.57
N PHE A 52 2.42 -6.79 14.22
CA PHE A 52 3.05 -7.71 15.16
C PHE A 52 4.55 -7.78 14.89
N VAL A 53 5.34 -7.89 15.97
CA VAL A 53 6.74 -8.28 15.93
C VAL A 53 6.88 -9.53 16.81
N GLN A 54 7.44 -10.60 16.27
CA GLN A 54 7.63 -11.88 16.99
C GLN A 54 6.34 -12.41 17.65
N GLY A 55 5.16 -12.12 17.06
CA GLY A 55 3.86 -12.55 17.58
C GLY A 55 3.21 -11.58 18.57
N GLU A 56 3.92 -10.57 19.04
CA GLU A 56 3.38 -9.55 19.94
C GLU A 56 2.83 -8.34 19.17
N THR A 57 1.67 -7.83 19.58
CA THR A 57 1.05 -6.65 18.97
C THR A 57 1.89 -5.40 19.25
N ILE A 58 2.13 -4.63 18.21
CA ILE A 58 2.85 -3.34 18.31
C ILE A 58 1.90 -2.24 18.80
N ASP A 59 2.38 -1.46 19.76
CA ASP A 59 1.79 -0.16 20.10
C ASP A 59 2.27 0.89 19.08
N MET A 60 1.38 1.32 18.18
CA MET A 60 1.70 2.29 17.13
C MET A 60 2.16 3.64 17.68
N ALA A 61 1.71 4.03 18.89
CA ALA A 61 2.13 5.27 19.52
C ALA A 61 3.65 5.29 19.85
N LYS A 62 4.27 4.13 19.94
CA LYS A 62 5.71 3.98 20.21
C LYS A 62 6.54 3.69 18.96
N ARG A 63 5.92 3.76 17.78
CA ARG A 63 6.55 3.38 16.50
C ARG A 63 6.51 4.52 15.49
N GLU A 64 7.16 5.63 15.83
CA GLU A 64 7.30 6.78 14.93
C GLU A 64 7.95 6.41 13.59
N ASP A 65 8.88 5.46 13.62
CA ASP A 65 9.55 4.93 12.44
C ASP A 65 8.56 4.28 11.47
N LEU A 66 7.70 3.39 12.00
CA LEU A 66 6.66 2.72 11.22
C LEU A 66 5.59 3.70 10.76
N THR A 67 5.15 4.60 11.65
CA THR A 67 4.18 5.65 11.32
C THR A 67 4.68 6.51 10.16
N MET A 68 5.94 6.95 10.16
CA MET A 68 6.52 7.72 9.06
C MET A 68 6.54 6.93 7.73
N LEU A 69 6.86 5.63 7.78
CA LEU A 69 6.82 4.77 6.59
C LEU A 69 5.40 4.67 6.01
N LEU A 70 4.40 4.48 6.86
CA LEU A 70 3.00 4.38 6.45
C LEU A 70 2.47 5.70 5.91
N VAL A 71 2.84 6.84 6.53
CA VAL A 71 2.54 8.18 6.03
C VAL A 71 3.19 8.40 4.66
N ALA A 72 4.44 8.01 4.48
CA ALA A 72 5.12 8.10 3.18
C ALA A 72 4.38 7.29 2.10
N GLY A 73 3.92 6.08 2.44
CA GLY A 73 3.11 5.24 1.54
C GLY A 73 1.75 5.84 1.20
N ALA A 74 1.13 6.55 2.14
CA ALA A 74 -0.15 7.23 1.93
C ALA A 74 0.00 8.53 1.12
N LEU A 75 1.03 9.32 1.36
CA LEU A 75 1.26 10.60 0.68
C LEU A 75 1.84 10.44 -0.75
N CYS A 76 2.77 9.50 -0.94
CA CYS A 76 3.30 9.16 -2.26
C CYS A 76 2.36 8.16 -2.96
N ASN A 77 1.14 8.59 -3.30
CA ASN A 77 0.06 7.70 -3.71
C ASN A 77 -1.00 8.45 -4.52
N ASP A 78 -1.56 7.83 -5.57
CA ASP A 78 -2.62 8.40 -6.40
C ASP A 78 -3.93 7.63 -6.28
N SER A 79 -3.94 6.54 -5.50
CA SER A 79 -5.13 5.77 -5.23
C SER A 79 -5.93 6.36 -4.05
N SER A 80 -7.17 5.93 -3.94
CA SER A 80 -8.04 6.27 -2.81
C SER A 80 -8.84 5.06 -2.36
N LEU A 81 -9.12 5.00 -1.06
CA LEU A 81 -9.97 3.99 -0.46
C LEU A 81 -11.37 4.57 -0.24
N TYR A 82 -12.40 3.84 -0.64
CA TYR A 82 -13.79 4.25 -0.47
C TYR A 82 -14.68 3.05 -0.13
N GLN A 83 -15.88 3.32 0.33
CA GLN A 83 -16.87 2.29 0.63
C GLN A 83 -18.04 2.38 -0.34
N GLU A 84 -18.44 1.24 -0.89
CA GLU A 84 -19.59 1.10 -1.78
C GLU A 84 -20.34 -0.18 -1.40
N ASP A 85 -21.65 -0.07 -1.17
CA ASP A 85 -22.51 -1.19 -0.72
C ASP A 85 -21.96 -1.93 0.50
N GLY A 86 -21.37 -1.20 1.44
CA GLY A 86 -20.79 -1.76 2.65
C GLY A 86 -19.44 -2.47 2.45
N LYS A 87 -18.90 -2.47 1.23
CA LYS A 87 -17.61 -3.09 0.90
C LYS A 87 -16.56 -2.02 0.62
N TRP A 88 -15.37 -2.25 1.12
CA TRP A 88 -14.21 -1.42 0.83
C TRP A 88 -13.67 -1.69 -0.58
N LYS A 89 -13.40 -0.64 -1.30
CA LYS A 89 -12.89 -0.67 -2.68
C LYS A 89 -11.77 0.35 -2.84
N VAL A 90 -10.86 0.04 -3.77
CA VAL A 90 -9.77 0.94 -4.17
C VAL A 90 -10.10 1.54 -5.53
N ARG A 91 -9.92 2.85 -5.65
CA ARG A 91 -9.88 3.57 -6.93
C ARG A 91 -8.42 3.89 -7.22
N GLY A 92 -7.93 3.49 -8.38
CA GLY A 92 -6.54 3.64 -8.79
C GLY A 92 -5.81 2.31 -8.87
N ASP A 93 -4.50 2.33 -8.74
CA ASP A 93 -3.66 1.14 -8.77
C ASP A 93 -3.86 0.28 -7.51
N PRO A 94 -4.12 -1.04 -7.62
CA PRO A 94 -4.32 -1.91 -6.46
C PRO A 94 -3.12 -1.99 -5.52
N THR A 95 -1.88 -1.90 -6.05
CA THR A 95 -0.66 -1.90 -5.24
C THR A 95 -0.60 -0.65 -4.37
N GLU A 96 -0.91 0.50 -4.96
CA GLU A 96 -1.00 1.77 -4.23
C GLU A 96 -2.12 1.75 -3.19
N GLY A 97 -3.31 1.24 -3.57
CA GLY A 97 -4.43 1.09 -2.66
C GLY A 97 -4.09 0.25 -1.43
N THR A 98 -3.27 -0.79 -1.61
CA THR A 98 -2.80 -1.64 -0.50
C THR A 98 -1.99 -0.85 0.54
N LEU A 99 -1.20 0.14 0.11
CA LEU A 99 -0.44 1.00 1.03
C LEU A 99 -1.39 1.89 1.86
N ILE A 100 -2.45 2.43 1.23
CA ILE A 100 -3.49 3.20 1.92
C ILE A 100 -4.21 2.33 2.95
N VAL A 101 -4.65 1.12 2.55
CA VAL A 101 -5.29 0.17 3.47
C VAL A 101 -4.39 -0.11 4.67
N THR A 102 -3.09 -0.30 4.43
CA THR A 102 -2.12 -0.57 5.50
C THR A 102 -1.94 0.63 6.42
N ALA A 103 -1.90 1.84 5.90
CA ALA A 103 -1.87 3.06 6.69
C ALA A 103 -3.14 3.20 7.56
N ARG A 104 -4.31 2.94 7.00
CA ARG A 104 -5.58 2.96 7.74
C ARG A 104 -5.66 1.90 8.84
N LYS A 105 -5.07 0.72 8.67
CA LYS A 105 -4.93 -0.29 9.73
C LYS A 105 -4.14 0.22 10.94
N ALA A 106 -3.26 1.20 10.73
CA ALA A 106 -2.53 1.90 11.78
C ALA A 106 -3.24 3.15 12.34
N GLY A 107 -4.47 3.42 11.90
CA GLY A 107 -5.23 4.62 12.29
C GLY A 107 -4.84 5.87 11.52
N ILE A 108 -4.09 5.76 10.43
CA ILE A 108 -3.66 6.89 9.59
C ILE A 108 -4.67 7.07 8.46
N ASP A 109 -5.41 8.20 8.48
CA ASP A 109 -6.33 8.58 7.40
C ASP A 109 -5.59 9.38 6.34
N GLU A 110 -5.49 8.85 5.12
CA GLU A 110 -4.76 9.48 4.00
C GLU A 110 -5.36 10.83 3.62
N THR A 111 -6.66 11.02 3.80
CA THR A 111 -7.33 12.29 3.49
C THR A 111 -6.94 13.38 4.49
N GLU A 112 -6.86 13.03 5.76
CA GLU A 112 -6.43 13.93 6.83
C GLU A 112 -4.96 14.27 6.68
N VAL A 113 -4.11 13.27 6.49
CA VAL A 113 -2.67 13.45 6.29
C VAL A 113 -2.41 14.31 5.04
N GLY A 114 -3.14 14.07 3.94
CA GLY A 114 -3.02 14.85 2.71
C GLY A 114 -3.46 16.31 2.88
N ARG A 115 -4.46 16.59 3.72
CA ARG A 115 -4.86 17.97 4.06
C ARG A 115 -3.81 18.70 4.90
N ASN A 116 -3.20 17.99 5.85
CA ASN A 116 -2.17 18.55 6.74
C ASN A 116 -0.80 18.65 6.05
N SER A 117 -0.61 17.90 4.96
CA SER A 117 0.63 17.84 4.19
C SER A 117 0.32 17.94 2.69
N PRO A 118 -0.09 19.13 2.19
CA PRO A 118 -0.50 19.30 0.80
C PRO A 118 0.63 18.95 -0.16
N ARG A 119 0.30 18.22 -1.22
CA ARG A 119 1.22 17.90 -2.32
C ARG A 119 1.48 19.18 -3.14
N ILE A 120 2.72 19.55 -3.27
CA ILE A 120 3.16 20.76 -4.02
C ILE A 120 3.89 20.42 -5.31
N PHE A 121 4.40 19.20 -5.46
CA PHE A 121 5.08 18.75 -6.67
C PHE A 121 5.02 17.22 -6.77
N GLU A 122 5.11 16.72 -7.99
CA GLU A 122 5.10 15.28 -8.30
C GLU A 122 6.02 14.93 -9.45
N LEU A 123 6.74 13.83 -9.32
CA LEU A 123 7.29 13.03 -10.40
C LEU A 123 6.49 11.73 -10.44
N ALA A 124 5.59 11.62 -11.40
CA ALA A 124 4.72 10.45 -11.56
C ALA A 124 5.54 9.16 -11.71
N PHE A 125 4.88 8.01 -11.54
CA PHE A 125 5.54 6.72 -11.70
C PHE A 125 6.12 6.57 -13.11
N ASP A 126 7.41 6.30 -13.17
CA ASP A 126 8.17 6.04 -14.40
C ASP A 126 8.53 4.55 -14.43
N SER A 127 8.04 3.83 -15.43
CA SER A 127 8.25 2.38 -15.57
C SER A 127 9.70 1.99 -15.87
N VAL A 128 10.51 2.90 -16.43
CA VAL A 128 11.94 2.69 -16.68
C VAL A 128 12.73 2.90 -15.38
N LYS A 129 12.41 3.98 -14.65
CA LYS A 129 13.04 4.30 -13.37
C LYS A 129 12.42 3.51 -12.22
N LYS A 130 11.28 2.87 -12.42
CA LYS A 130 10.51 2.07 -11.45
C LYS A 130 10.30 2.78 -10.12
N ARG A 131 10.04 4.08 -10.13
CA ARG A 131 9.81 4.88 -8.94
C ARG A 131 8.93 6.08 -9.20
N MET A 132 8.30 6.57 -8.15
CA MET A 132 7.50 7.78 -8.06
C MET A 132 8.00 8.64 -6.92
N THR A 133 7.87 9.96 -7.04
CA THR A 133 8.23 10.89 -5.96
C THR A 133 7.18 11.97 -5.86
N THR A 134 6.73 12.27 -4.65
CA THR A 134 5.87 13.41 -4.35
C THR A 134 6.55 14.33 -3.36
N VAL A 135 6.32 15.64 -3.49
CA VAL A 135 6.83 16.66 -2.55
C VAL A 135 5.65 17.31 -1.86
N HIS A 136 5.73 17.39 -0.56
CA HIS A 136 4.68 17.93 0.30
C HIS A 136 5.20 19.06 1.18
N GLU A 137 4.31 19.95 1.56
CA GLU A 137 4.58 20.90 2.63
C GLU A 137 4.17 20.27 3.97
N VAL A 138 5.15 20.08 4.86
CA VAL A 138 4.96 19.46 6.18
C VAL A 138 5.57 20.41 7.22
N ASP A 139 4.76 20.96 8.10
CA ASP A 139 5.19 21.89 9.16
C ASP A 139 6.06 23.05 8.62
N GLY A 140 5.63 23.64 7.49
CA GLY A 140 6.34 24.74 6.83
C GLY A 140 7.65 24.36 6.14
N ARG A 141 7.93 23.06 5.99
CA ARG A 141 9.10 22.51 5.30
C ARG A 141 8.68 21.69 4.09
N LYS A 142 9.51 21.68 3.06
CA LYS A 142 9.31 20.80 1.91
C LYS A 142 9.92 19.42 2.22
N MET A 143 9.08 18.39 2.13
CA MET A 143 9.48 17.00 2.33
C MET A 143 9.15 16.18 1.09
N ALA A 144 10.11 15.42 0.59
CA ALA A 144 9.91 14.50 -0.54
C ALA A 144 9.71 13.08 -0.02
N PHE A 145 8.69 12.40 -0.53
CA PHE A 145 8.46 10.97 -0.33
C PHE A 145 8.66 10.25 -1.65
N MET A 146 9.40 9.14 -1.60
CA MET A 146 9.68 8.34 -2.79
C MET A 146 9.29 6.89 -2.52
N LYS A 147 8.62 6.26 -3.49
CA LYS A 147 8.36 4.83 -3.50
C LYS A 147 8.78 4.22 -4.84
N GLY A 148 9.11 2.94 -4.84
CA GLY A 148 9.49 2.22 -6.05
C GLY A 148 10.18 0.90 -5.75
N ALA A 149 10.71 0.28 -6.78
CA ALA A 149 11.48 -0.94 -6.67
C ALA A 149 12.74 -0.71 -5.82
N ALA A 150 13.08 -1.68 -4.98
CA ALA A 150 14.20 -1.57 -4.04
C ALA A 150 15.52 -1.25 -4.76
N GLU A 151 15.75 -1.90 -5.90
CA GLU A 151 16.95 -1.68 -6.75
C GLU A 151 17.02 -0.25 -7.34
N SER A 152 15.89 0.45 -7.39
CA SER A 152 15.81 1.83 -7.92
C SER A 152 15.84 2.90 -6.84
N VAL A 153 15.39 2.58 -5.61
CA VAL A 153 15.29 3.53 -4.50
C VAL A 153 16.52 3.46 -3.59
N ILE A 154 16.94 2.26 -3.20
CA ILE A 154 18.05 2.08 -2.23
C ILE A 154 19.34 2.77 -2.67
N PRO A 155 19.79 2.72 -3.94
CA PRO A 155 21.01 3.41 -4.37
C PRO A 155 20.99 4.93 -4.22
N LEU A 156 19.80 5.53 -4.10
CA LEU A 156 19.63 6.97 -3.90
C LEU A 156 19.67 7.36 -2.42
N CYS A 157 19.59 6.38 -1.51
CA CYS A 157 19.59 6.62 -0.08
C CYS A 157 21.02 6.82 0.42
N THR A 158 21.28 7.97 1.03
CA THR A 158 22.59 8.26 1.66
C THR A 158 22.61 7.90 3.15
N ARG A 159 21.47 7.66 3.75
CA ARG A 159 21.30 7.33 5.16
C ARG A 159 20.21 6.29 5.33
N ARG A 160 20.33 5.50 6.39
CA ARG A 160 19.27 4.57 6.84
C ARG A 160 18.86 4.95 8.26
N ARG A 161 17.56 5.08 8.50
CA ARG A 161 17.05 5.20 9.87
C ARG A 161 17.13 3.83 10.54
N VAL A 162 17.78 3.75 11.68
CA VAL A 162 17.87 2.56 12.52
C VAL A 162 17.15 2.88 13.82
N ARG A 163 16.30 1.96 14.29
CA ARG A 163 15.72 2.08 15.61
C ARG A 163 16.81 1.83 16.65
N GLU A 164 17.00 2.75 17.58
CA GLU A 164 17.77 2.45 18.78
C GLU A 164 17.00 1.38 19.55
N ARG A 165 17.69 0.29 19.88
CA ARG A 165 17.14 -0.74 20.77
C ARG A 165 17.47 -0.27 22.18
N ASP A 166 16.42 -0.08 23.00
CA ASP A 166 16.54 0.11 24.44
C ASP A 166 17.23 -1.11 25.09
#